data_9228140d6ca9844b187de6fce5361f18
#
_entry.id   9228140d6ca9844b187de6fce5361f18
#
_cell.length_a   1.000
_cell.length_b   1.000
_cell.length_c   1.000
_cell.angle_alpha   90.00
_cell.angle_beta   90.00
_cell.angle_gamma   90.00
#
_symmetry.space_group_name_H-M   'P 1'
#
loop_
_entity.id
_entity.type
_entity.pdbx_description
1 polymer ?
#
loop_
_entity_poly.entity_id
_entity_poly.type
_entity_poly.pdbx_seq_one_letter_code
_entity_poly.pdbx_strand_id
1 'polypeptide(L)'
;QLAGIDLLDGYRISILGERDLANLAIDRMRDNPKLFGMLFEDDDANLKFIPDGWFSHNQRRLNEMHVNFSQRFVDIKARRIRPKIAVAFNKELDARTKRKLPIYDILSAMLLPSIDKVAIKIGLAQTAVDHARIACHLELHKLKHKKHPAKLTDLETPLPHDPYTGKPYVYKPDSKGRYQLYGVGWNQKDDGGKVVLSNNGGLDLDEGDLVWRFFPVTRPKGE
;
A
#
# COMPACT_ATOMS: atom_id res chain seq x y z
N GLN A 1 -10.45 -2.97 20.63
CA GLN A 1 -9.08 -2.56 20.29
C GLN A 1 -8.87 -2.38 18.77
N LEU A 2 -9.42 -3.26 17.90
CA LEU A 2 -9.26 -3.13 16.44
C LEU A 2 -9.94 -1.89 15.83
N ALA A 3 -10.94 -1.31 16.49
CA ALA A 3 -11.73 -0.19 15.98
C ALA A 3 -10.92 1.09 15.75
N GLY A 4 -9.81 1.28 16.48
CA GLY A 4 -8.93 2.45 16.37
C GLY A 4 -7.74 2.29 15.43
N ILE A 5 -7.58 1.14 14.77
CA ILE A 5 -6.43 0.90 13.89
C ILE A 5 -6.73 1.47 12.51
N ASP A 6 -6.02 2.54 12.16
CA ASP A 6 -6.02 3.17 10.84
C ASP A 6 -4.60 3.26 10.30
N LEU A 7 -4.24 2.29 9.44
CA LEU A 7 -2.91 2.20 8.85
C LEU A 7 -2.74 3.18 7.68
N LEU A 8 -3.85 3.68 7.10
CA LEU A 8 -3.78 4.63 6.00
C LEU A 8 -3.21 5.98 6.45
N ASP A 9 -3.49 6.40 7.70
CA ASP A 9 -2.87 7.61 8.27
C ASP A 9 -1.36 7.42 8.47
N GLY A 10 -0.93 6.22 8.87
CA GLY A 10 0.48 5.85 8.96
C GLY A 10 1.25 6.00 7.64
N TYR A 11 0.58 5.79 6.50
CA TYR A 11 1.16 6.00 5.17
C TYR A 11 1.69 7.42 5.00
N ARG A 12 0.92 8.44 5.38
CA ARG A 12 1.34 9.84 5.25
C ARG A 12 2.60 10.13 6.04
N ILE A 13 2.67 9.64 7.28
CA ILE A 13 3.83 9.84 8.14
C ILE A 13 5.06 9.16 7.53
N SER A 14 4.91 7.93 7.05
CA SER A 14 6.00 7.18 6.39
C SER A 14 6.53 7.90 5.16
N ILE A 15 5.64 8.39 4.29
CA ILE A 15 6.04 9.08 3.05
C ILE A 15 6.72 10.43 3.32
N LEU A 16 6.27 11.17 4.33
CA LEU A 16 6.95 12.41 4.74
C LEU A 16 8.34 12.10 5.32
N GLY A 17 8.45 11.05 6.14
CA GLY A 17 9.74 10.59 6.67
C GLY A 17 10.72 10.15 5.57
N GLU A 18 10.26 9.38 4.59
CA GLU A 18 11.07 8.96 3.43
C GLU A 18 11.57 10.18 2.63
N ARG A 19 10.70 11.15 2.37
CA ARG A 19 11.08 12.40 1.69
C ARG A 19 12.17 13.15 2.45
N ASP A 20 12.01 13.30 3.76
CA ASP A 20 12.94 14.06 4.59
C ASP A 20 14.28 13.33 4.71
N LEU A 21 14.27 12.00 4.83
CA LEU A 21 15.48 11.17 4.82
C LEU A 21 16.21 11.25 3.48
N ALA A 22 15.50 11.22 2.36
CA ALA A 22 16.09 11.35 1.03
C ALA A 22 16.71 12.75 0.81
N ASN A 23 16.05 13.82 1.26
CA ASN A 23 16.63 15.16 1.23
C ASN A 23 17.90 15.25 2.10
N LEU A 24 17.87 14.67 3.32
CA LEU A 24 19.04 14.61 4.18
C LEU A 24 20.20 13.82 3.54
N ALA A 25 19.87 12.72 2.84
CA ALA A 25 20.89 11.95 2.11
C ALA A 25 21.57 12.80 1.03
N ILE A 26 20.80 13.58 0.25
CA ILE A 26 21.34 14.49 -0.75
C ILE A 26 22.25 15.56 -0.11
N ASP A 27 21.82 16.17 1.01
CA ASP A 27 22.64 17.14 1.73
C ASP A 27 23.97 16.51 2.22
N ARG A 28 23.92 15.32 2.80
CA ARG A 28 25.10 14.60 3.23
C ARG A 28 26.05 14.22 2.09
N MET A 29 25.52 13.88 0.91
CA MET A 29 26.32 13.60 -0.27
C MET A 29 26.98 14.88 -0.80
N ARG A 30 26.30 16.03 -0.74
CA ARG A 30 26.88 17.33 -1.08
C ARG A 30 28.06 17.68 -0.16
N ASP A 31 27.87 17.47 1.16
CA ASP A 31 28.86 17.86 2.17
C ASP A 31 30.00 16.83 2.30
N ASN A 32 29.78 15.59 1.83
CA ASN A 32 30.78 14.51 1.89
C ASN A 32 30.89 13.75 0.55
N PRO A 33 31.81 14.15 -0.32
CA PRO A 33 32.04 13.52 -1.62
C PRO A 33 32.25 12.01 -1.61
N LYS A 34 32.82 11.45 -0.54
CA LYS A 34 33.04 10.01 -0.43
C LYS A 34 31.74 9.22 -0.41
N LEU A 35 30.68 9.75 0.21
CA LEU A 35 29.36 9.10 0.20
C LEU A 35 28.75 9.01 -1.19
N PHE A 36 29.02 9.99 -2.02
CA PHE A 36 28.59 9.98 -3.41
C PHE A 36 29.36 8.91 -4.22
N GLY A 37 30.69 8.83 -4.06
CA GLY A 37 31.50 7.81 -4.70
C GLY A 37 31.05 6.40 -4.38
N MET A 38 30.69 6.14 -3.13
CA MET A 38 30.14 4.83 -2.71
C MET A 38 28.82 4.47 -3.45
N LEU A 39 28.01 5.46 -3.81
CA LEU A 39 26.74 5.23 -4.49
C LEU A 39 26.92 4.85 -5.97
N PHE A 40 28.01 5.31 -6.59
CA PHE A 40 28.33 5.06 -7.98
C PHE A 40 29.45 4.04 -8.20
N GLU A 41 29.91 3.37 -7.12
CA GLU A 41 31.03 2.40 -7.15
C GLU A 41 32.30 3.00 -7.79
N ASP A 42 32.49 4.31 -7.65
CA ASP A 42 33.60 5.06 -8.22
C ASP A 42 34.32 5.86 -7.12
N ASP A 43 35.36 5.25 -6.56
CA ASP A 43 36.18 5.86 -5.51
C ASP A 43 36.95 7.11 -6.00
N ASP A 44 37.15 7.24 -7.30
CA ASP A 44 37.88 8.36 -7.94
C ASP A 44 36.94 9.45 -8.50
N ALA A 45 35.62 9.31 -8.27
CA ALA A 45 34.65 10.31 -8.75
C ALA A 45 35.06 11.73 -8.31
N ASN A 46 35.50 12.52 -9.24
CA ASN A 46 36.04 13.87 -8.98
C ASN A 46 34.89 14.87 -8.78
N LEU A 47 34.21 14.73 -7.64
CA LEU A 47 32.99 15.48 -7.26
C LEU A 47 33.24 16.97 -7.00
N LYS A 48 34.51 17.42 -7.02
CA LYS A 48 34.89 18.83 -6.83
C LYS A 48 34.28 19.78 -7.88
N PHE A 49 33.75 19.22 -8.97
CA PHE A 49 33.17 20.00 -10.07
C PHE A 49 31.62 19.93 -10.14
N ILE A 50 30.95 19.24 -9.18
CA ILE A 50 29.48 19.23 -9.18
C ILE A 50 28.98 20.52 -8.50
N PRO A 51 28.28 21.38 -9.23
CA PRO A 51 27.75 22.62 -8.66
C PRO A 51 26.69 22.32 -7.56
N ASP A 52 26.66 23.11 -6.50
CA ASP A 52 25.63 23.02 -5.44
C ASP A 52 24.20 23.05 -6.00
N GLY A 53 23.99 23.81 -7.07
CA GLY A 53 22.71 23.85 -7.75
C GLY A 53 22.23 22.52 -8.30
N TRP A 54 23.14 21.57 -8.57
CA TRP A 54 22.75 20.22 -9.00
C TRP A 54 22.10 19.41 -7.87
N PHE A 55 22.63 19.50 -6.66
CA PHE A 55 22.03 18.86 -5.48
C PHE A 55 20.67 19.48 -5.18
N SER A 56 20.58 20.81 -5.17
CA SER A 56 19.32 21.54 -4.97
C SER A 56 18.27 21.21 -6.04
N HIS A 57 18.70 21.01 -7.29
CA HIS A 57 17.82 20.56 -8.37
C HIS A 57 17.25 19.18 -8.08
N ASN A 58 18.08 18.21 -7.65
CA ASN A 58 17.63 16.85 -7.30
C ASN A 58 16.67 16.86 -6.11
N GLN A 59 16.93 17.65 -5.06
CA GLN A 59 16.00 17.82 -3.94
C GLN A 59 14.66 18.40 -4.41
N ARG A 60 14.66 19.42 -5.24
CA ARG A 60 13.44 19.99 -5.80
C ARG A 60 12.66 18.94 -6.59
N ARG A 61 13.33 18.19 -7.47
CA ARG A 61 12.69 17.12 -8.27
C ARG A 61 12.11 16.02 -7.40
N LEU A 62 12.86 15.56 -6.38
CA LEU A 62 12.40 14.59 -5.41
C LEU A 62 11.12 15.07 -4.70
N ASN A 63 11.13 16.31 -4.21
CA ASN A 63 10.00 16.91 -3.52
C ASN A 63 8.77 17.08 -4.44
N GLU A 64 8.96 17.52 -5.69
CA GLU A 64 7.90 17.59 -6.71
C GLU A 64 7.25 16.21 -6.94
N MET A 65 8.06 15.16 -7.03
CA MET A 65 7.56 13.78 -7.22
C MET A 65 6.78 13.29 -6.00
N HIS A 66 7.25 13.58 -4.78
CA HIS A 66 6.52 13.26 -3.56
C HIS A 66 5.17 13.99 -3.50
N VAL A 67 5.12 15.29 -3.79
CA VAL A 67 3.87 16.07 -3.75
C VAL A 67 2.90 15.64 -4.85
N ASN A 68 3.40 15.44 -6.07
CA ASN A 68 2.54 15.18 -7.23
C ASN A 68 2.00 13.74 -7.26
N PHE A 69 2.74 12.79 -6.71
CA PHE A 69 2.40 11.37 -6.80
C PHE A 69 2.26 10.71 -5.44
N SER A 70 3.35 10.58 -4.68
CA SER A 70 3.40 9.73 -3.50
C SER A 70 2.35 10.10 -2.46
N GLN A 71 2.18 11.38 -2.18
CA GLN A 71 1.17 11.87 -1.23
C GLN A 71 -0.27 11.67 -1.72
N ARG A 72 -0.45 11.38 -3.01
CA ARG A 72 -1.76 11.19 -3.64
C ARG A 72 -2.15 9.72 -3.78
N PHE A 73 -1.24 8.78 -3.53
CA PHE A 73 -1.55 7.34 -3.60
C PHE A 73 -2.61 6.95 -2.59
N VAL A 74 -2.64 7.61 -1.43
CA VAL A 74 -3.62 7.39 -0.38
C VAL A 74 -4.35 8.71 -0.06
N ASP A 75 -5.66 8.69 -0.21
CA ASP A 75 -6.54 9.75 0.25
C ASP A 75 -7.00 9.42 1.67
N ILE A 76 -6.37 10.05 2.65
CA ILE A 76 -6.62 9.78 4.07
C ILE A 76 -8.03 10.21 4.47
N LYS A 77 -8.50 11.39 3.98
CA LYS A 77 -9.84 11.89 4.31
C LYS A 77 -10.94 10.98 3.77
N ALA A 78 -10.78 10.51 2.54
CA ALA A 78 -11.72 9.58 1.93
C ALA A 78 -11.44 8.11 2.30
N ARG A 79 -10.36 7.82 3.05
CA ARG A 79 -9.87 6.47 3.37
C ARG A 79 -9.74 5.60 2.11
N ARG A 80 -9.09 6.15 1.09
CA ARG A 80 -9.00 5.53 -0.23
C ARG A 80 -7.57 5.39 -0.70
N ILE A 81 -7.25 4.21 -1.20
CA ILE A 81 -6.03 3.95 -1.98
C ILE A 81 -6.36 4.19 -3.46
N ARG A 82 -5.43 4.79 -4.17
CA ARG A 82 -5.59 5.17 -5.58
C ARG A 82 -4.58 4.45 -6.47
N PRO A 83 -4.78 3.15 -6.79
CA PRO A 83 -3.84 2.36 -7.59
C PRO A 83 -3.49 2.99 -8.92
N LYS A 84 -4.46 3.63 -9.60
CA LYS A 84 -4.27 4.29 -10.89
C LYS A 84 -3.20 5.39 -10.85
N ILE A 85 -3.08 6.10 -9.73
CA ILE A 85 -2.04 7.14 -9.56
C ILE A 85 -0.67 6.49 -9.44
N ALA A 86 -0.56 5.38 -8.68
CA ALA A 86 0.69 4.64 -8.55
C ALA A 86 1.14 4.02 -9.89
N VAL A 87 0.22 3.46 -10.66
CA VAL A 87 0.50 2.92 -12.00
C VAL A 87 0.98 4.05 -12.95
N ALA A 88 0.32 5.21 -12.92
CA ALA A 88 0.72 6.36 -13.73
C ALA A 88 2.11 6.88 -13.34
N PHE A 89 2.42 6.91 -12.05
CA PHE A 89 3.73 7.26 -11.53
C PHE A 89 4.83 6.32 -12.03
N ASN A 90 4.62 5.00 -11.90
CA ASN A 90 5.61 4.02 -12.36
C ASN A 90 5.83 4.12 -13.87
N LYS A 91 4.77 4.31 -14.65
CA LYS A 91 4.88 4.54 -16.10
C LYS A 91 5.69 5.79 -16.44
N GLU A 92 5.51 6.87 -15.70
CA GLU A 92 6.28 8.10 -15.90
C GLU A 92 7.75 7.91 -15.50
N LEU A 93 8.00 7.21 -14.38
CA LEU A 93 9.35 6.90 -13.93
C LEU A 93 10.08 6.01 -14.95
N ASP A 94 9.43 4.95 -15.43
CA ASP A 94 9.97 4.06 -16.47
C ASP A 94 10.27 4.80 -17.79
N ALA A 95 9.38 5.71 -18.20
CA ALA A 95 9.58 6.49 -19.40
C ALA A 95 10.80 7.43 -19.29
N ARG A 96 11.09 7.92 -18.10
CA ARG A 96 12.26 8.77 -17.80
C ARG A 96 13.54 7.93 -17.75
N THR A 97 13.50 6.75 -17.10
CA THR A 97 14.68 5.87 -16.99
C THR A 97 15.09 5.25 -18.33
N LYS A 98 14.13 4.92 -19.19
CA LYS A 98 14.40 4.42 -20.57
C LYS A 98 14.99 5.48 -21.49
N ARG A 99 14.77 6.75 -21.24
CA ARG A 99 15.37 7.89 -21.94
C ARG A 99 16.62 8.30 -21.20
N LYS A 100 17.75 7.59 -21.20
CA LYS A 100 18.98 7.99 -20.49
C LYS A 100 18.70 9.11 -19.49
N LEU A 101 18.51 8.79 -18.22
CA LEU A 101 18.24 9.77 -17.17
C LEU A 101 19.16 10.98 -17.38
N PRO A 102 18.63 12.19 -17.51
CA PRO A 102 19.49 13.36 -17.53
C PRO A 102 20.36 13.29 -16.27
N ILE A 103 21.66 13.47 -16.41
CA ILE A 103 22.60 13.46 -15.28
C ILE A 103 22.11 14.37 -14.13
N TYR A 104 21.30 15.37 -14.48
CA TYR A 104 20.70 16.31 -13.52
C TYR A 104 19.61 15.74 -12.63
N ASP A 105 18.98 14.61 -13.01
CA ASP A 105 17.86 14.00 -12.27
C ASP A 105 18.25 12.66 -11.60
N ILE A 106 19.53 12.28 -11.67
CA ILE A 106 19.96 10.91 -11.30
C ILE A 106 19.75 10.61 -9.81
N LEU A 107 20.07 11.52 -8.89
CA LEU A 107 19.86 11.29 -7.46
C LEU A 107 18.37 11.23 -7.11
N SER A 108 17.57 12.14 -7.67
CA SER A 108 16.13 12.13 -7.44
C SER A 108 15.48 10.83 -7.91
N ALA A 109 15.95 10.24 -9.01
CA ALA A 109 15.45 8.98 -9.50
C ALA A 109 15.92 7.77 -8.67
N MET A 110 17.16 7.78 -8.19
CA MET A 110 17.72 6.70 -7.36
C MET A 110 17.14 6.70 -5.95
N LEU A 111 16.85 7.89 -5.41
CA LEU A 111 16.31 8.05 -4.05
C LEU A 111 14.77 8.05 -4.00
N LEU A 112 14.11 7.90 -5.15
CA LEU A 112 12.68 7.62 -5.20
C LEU A 112 12.49 6.10 -5.05
N PRO A 113 12.28 5.61 -3.82
CA PRO A 113 12.07 4.18 -3.61
C PRO A 113 10.76 3.75 -4.26
N SER A 114 10.53 2.43 -4.27
CA SER A 114 9.27 1.79 -4.69
C SER A 114 8.11 2.19 -3.74
N ILE A 115 7.75 3.47 -3.74
CA ILE A 115 6.75 4.06 -2.84
C ILE A 115 5.37 3.44 -3.09
N ASP A 116 5.10 3.01 -4.32
CA ASP A 116 3.94 2.21 -4.69
C ASP A 116 3.83 0.92 -3.87
N LYS A 117 4.95 0.23 -3.62
CA LYS A 117 4.98 -0.97 -2.79
C LYS A 117 4.58 -0.69 -1.34
N VAL A 118 4.89 0.48 -0.82
CA VAL A 118 4.45 0.90 0.52
C VAL A 118 2.93 1.07 0.53
N ALA A 119 2.36 1.74 -0.47
CA ALA A 119 0.91 1.91 -0.61
C ALA A 119 0.18 0.56 -0.73
N ILE A 120 0.75 -0.38 -1.51
CA ILE A 120 0.22 -1.74 -1.65
C ILE A 120 0.20 -2.45 -0.30
N LYS A 121 1.34 -2.49 0.41
CA LYS A 121 1.46 -3.20 1.70
C LYS A 121 0.52 -2.63 2.75
N ILE A 122 0.40 -1.31 2.83
CA ILE A 122 -0.54 -0.67 3.76
C ILE A 122 -1.98 -0.99 3.40
N GLY A 123 -2.31 -1.01 2.12
CA GLY A 123 -3.65 -1.40 1.67
C GLY A 123 -4.02 -2.84 2.02
N LEU A 124 -3.10 -3.78 1.80
CA LEU A 124 -3.28 -5.17 2.20
C LEU A 124 -3.46 -5.31 3.71
N ALA A 125 -2.61 -4.64 4.50
CA ALA A 125 -2.67 -4.67 5.95
C ALA A 125 -3.97 -4.03 6.48
N GLN A 126 -4.39 -2.89 5.93
CA GLN A 126 -5.66 -2.25 6.31
C GLN A 126 -6.86 -3.15 5.98
N THR A 127 -6.87 -3.77 4.78
CA THR A 127 -7.93 -4.71 4.40
C THR A 127 -7.99 -5.90 5.37
N ALA A 128 -6.85 -6.44 5.79
CA ALA A 128 -6.82 -7.53 6.77
C ALA A 128 -7.37 -7.11 8.14
N VAL A 129 -7.04 -5.90 8.62
CA VAL A 129 -7.60 -5.33 9.86
C VAL A 129 -9.11 -5.12 9.73
N ASP A 130 -9.57 -4.57 8.62
CA ASP A 130 -10.98 -4.33 8.37
C ASP A 130 -11.77 -5.65 8.30
N HIS A 131 -11.23 -6.66 7.62
CA HIS A 131 -11.83 -8.01 7.59
C HIS A 131 -11.91 -8.62 8.98
N ALA A 132 -10.85 -8.51 9.78
CA ALA A 132 -10.84 -9.01 11.15
C ALA A 132 -11.92 -8.30 12.01
N ARG A 133 -12.08 -6.98 11.86
CA ARG A 133 -13.15 -6.23 12.55
C ARG A 133 -14.52 -6.72 12.16
N ILE A 134 -14.78 -6.84 10.86
CA ILE A 134 -16.08 -7.35 10.36
C ILE A 134 -16.32 -8.77 10.85
N ALA A 135 -15.31 -9.65 10.80
CA ALA A 135 -15.40 -11.01 11.29
C ALA A 135 -15.77 -11.08 12.79
N CYS A 136 -15.17 -10.22 13.63
CA CYS A 136 -15.54 -10.10 15.04
C CYS A 136 -17.01 -9.74 15.22
N HIS A 137 -17.54 -8.78 14.44
CA HIS A 137 -18.96 -8.40 14.52
C HIS A 137 -19.89 -9.51 14.01
N LEU A 138 -19.48 -10.26 12.98
CA LEU A 138 -20.20 -11.42 12.49
C LEU A 138 -20.30 -12.53 13.57
N GLU A 139 -19.20 -12.78 14.29
CA GLU A 139 -19.19 -13.76 15.37
C GLU A 139 -20.02 -13.29 16.59
N LEU A 140 -19.95 -12.02 16.96
CA LEU A 140 -20.80 -11.45 18.02
C LEU A 140 -22.28 -11.57 17.67
N HIS A 141 -22.66 -11.27 16.44
CA HIS A 141 -24.04 -11.47 15.97
C HIS A 141 -24.46 -12.92 16.06
N LYS A 142 -23.58 -13.87 15.63
CA LYS A 142 -23.85 -15.30 15.72
C LYS A 142 -24.01 -15.78 17.16
N LEU A 143 -23.20 -15.27 18.09
CA LEU A 143 -23.35 -15.61 19.52
C LEU A 143 -24.72 -15.17 20.05
N LYS A 144 -25.18 -13.96 19.68
CA LYS A 144 -26.46 -13.38 20.10
C LYS A 144 -27.65 -14.07 19.42
N HIS A 145 -27.58 -14.34 18.12
CA HIS A 145 -28.70 -14.79 17.30
C HIS A 145 -28.61 -16.26 16.85
N LYS A 146 -27.55 -16.99 17.27
CA LYS A 146 -27.26 -18.40 16.94
C LYS A 146 -27.01 -18.67 15.46
N LYS A 147 -26.94 -17.62 14.63
CA LYS A 147 -26.64 -17.68 13.19
C LYS A 147 -25.93 -16.40 12.74
N HIS A 148 -25.17 -16.50 11.67
CA HIS A 148 -24.61 -15.30 11.01
C HIS A 148 -25.73 -14.47 10.37
N PRO A 149 -25.56 -13.13 10.22
CA PRO A 149 -26.53 -12.29 9.55
C PRO A 149 -26.66 -12.67 8.06
N ALA A 150 -27.80 -12.34 7.44
CA ALA A 150 -27.96 -12.52 6.00
C ALA A 150 -27.16 -11.48 5.19
N LYS A 151 -26.99 -10.29 5.73
CA LYS A 151 -26.27 -9.16 5.11
C LYS A 151 -25.43 -8.42 6.15
N LEU A 152 -24.38 -7.74 5.72
CA LEU A 152 -23.58 -6.88 6.62
C LEU A 152 -24.37 -5.73 7.21
N THR A 153 -25.40 -5.26 6.51
CA THR A 153 -26.33 -4.21 7.01
C THR A 153 -27.16 -4.62 8.21
N ASP A 154 -27.25 -5.92 8.51
CA ASP A 154 -27.96 -6.44 9.67
C ASP A 154 -27.12 -6.30 10.96
N LEU A 155 -25.86 -5.90 10.84
CA LEU A 155 -24.98 -5.59 11.95
C LEU A 155 -25.24 -4.15 12.41
N GLU A 156 -25.62 -3.98 13.66
CA GLU A 156 -25.97 -2.69 14.28
C GLU A 156 -24.74 -1.82 14.60
N THR A 157 -23.74 -1.79 13.69
CA THR A 157 -22.49 -1.07 13.90
C THR A 157 -21.94 -0.54 12.58
N PRO A 158 -21.31 0.65 12.58
CA PRO A 158 -20.62 1.15 11.40
C PRO A 158 -19.45 0.23 11.03
N LEU A 159 -19.50 -0.30 9.82
CA LEU A 159 -18.45 -1.16 9.28
C LEU A 159 -17.47 -0.35 8.40
N PRO A 160 -16.19 -0.76 8.35
CA PRO A 160 -15.25 -0.18 7.41
C PRO A 160 -15.64 -0.52 5.97
N HIS A 161 -15.24 0.35 5.05
CA HIS A 161 -15.37 0.14 3.62
C HIS A 161 -14.03 -0.27 3.02
N ASP A 162 -14.10 -1.01 1.92
CA ASP A 162 -12.93 -1.40 1.13
C ASP A 162 -12.12 -0.15 0.71
N PRO A 163 -10.84 -0.03 1.11
CA PRO A 163 -10.04 1.14 0.83
C PRO A 163 -9.74 1.34 -0.67
N TYR A 164 -9.88 0.31 -1.50
CA TYR A 164 -9.64 0.41 -2.93
C TYR A 164 -10.85 0.96 -3.70
N THR A 165 -12.07 0.65 -3.26
CA THR A 165 -13.30 1.07 -3.93
C THR A 165 -14.11 2.13 -3.18
N GLY A 166 -13.96 2.19 -1.84
CA GLY A 166 -14.82 2.97 -0.94
C GLY A 166 -16.22 2.40 -0.80
N LYS A 167 -16.47 1.20 -1.33
CA LYS A 167 -17.74 0.49 -1.21
C LYS A 167 -17.70 -0.46 0.00
N PRO A 168 -18.85 -0.92 0.51
CA PRO A 168 -18.89 -1.99 1.48
C PRO A 168 -18.13 -3.23 0.96
N TYR A 169 -17.51 -3.97 1.85
CA TYR A 169 -16.95 -5.29 1.54
C TYR A 169 -18.04 -6.25 1.09
N VAL A 170 -17.69 -7.20 0.22
CA VAL A 170 -18.62 -8.22 -0.25
C VAL A 170 -18.67 -9.36 0.77
N TYR A 171 -19.88 -9.73 1.18
CA TYR A 171 -20.13 -10.77 2.14
C TYR A 171 -21.09 -11.81 1.56
N LYS A 172 -20.68 -13.08 1.60
CA LYS A 172 -21.44 -14.21 1.05
C LYS A 172 -21.55 -15.31 2.11
N PRO A 173 -22.64 -15.34 2.92
CA PRO A 173 -22.90 -16.45 3.84
C PRO A 173 -23.37 -17.68 3.06
N ASP A 174 -23.06 -18.88 3.58
CA ASP A 174 -23.60 -20.15 3.08
C ASP A 174 -24.55 -20.83 4.08
N SER A 175 -25.26 -21.85 3.59
CA SER A 175 -26.21 -22.61 4.40
C SER A 175 -25.56 -23.50 5.49
N LYS A 176 -24.23 -23.68 5.45
CA LYS A 176 -23.45 -24.47 6.41
C LYS A 176 -22.86 -23.65 7.54
N GLY A 177 -23.26 -22.38 7.67
CA GLY A 177 -22.74 -21.47 8.69
C GLY A 177 -21.30 -20.98 8.42
N ARG A 178 -20.84 -21.07 7.18
CA ARG A 178 -19.58 -20.50 6.69
C ARG A 178 -19.88 -19.21 5.96
N TYR A 179 -18.88 -18.40 5.78
CA TYR A 179 -18.98 -17.22 4.93
C TYR A 179 -17.66 -16.90 4.23
N GLN A 180 -17.76 -16.15 3.16
CA GLN A 180 -16.67 -15.50 2.48
C GLN A 180 -16.89 -13.99 2.60
N LEU A 181 -15.82 -13.28 2.98
CA LEU A 181 -15.77 -11.81 3.07
C LEU A 181 -14.60 -11.35 2.23
N TYR A 182 -14.79 -10.39 1.32
CA TYR A 182 -13.68 -9.94 0.49
C TYR A 182 -13.83 -8.49 0.02
N GLY A 183 -12.69 -7.90 -0.33
CA GLY A 183 -12.56 -6.66 -1.07
C GLY A 183 -11.85 -6.89 -2.39
N VAL A 184 -12.01 -5.98 -3.35
CA VAL A 184 -11.51 -6.18 -4.73
C VAL A 184 -10.00 -6.06 -4.90
N GLY A 185 -9.27 -5.54 -3.92
CA GLY A 185 -7.82 -5.42 -4.02
C GLY A 185 -7.32 -4.35 -4.99
N TRP A 186 -6.03 -4.50 -5.36
CA TRP A 186 -5.29 -3.49 -6.11
C TRP A 186 -5.79 -3.29 -7.53
N ASN A 187 -6.22 -4.36 -8.21
CA ASN A 187 -6.74 -4.30 -9.57
C ASN A 187 -8.11 -3.61 -9.69
N GLN A 188 -8.80 -3.37 -8.57
CA GLN A 188 -10.12 -2.75 -8.46
C GLN A 188 -11.22 -3.48 -9.26
N LYS A 189 -11.05 -4.78 -9.53
CA LYS A 189 -12.05 -5.64 -10.16
C LYS A 189 -12.62 -6.61 -9.15
N ASP A 190 -13.91 -6.90 -9.26
CA ASP A 190 -14.56 -7.97 -8.48
C ASP A 190 -14.37 -9.29 -9.24
N ASP A 191 -13.45 -10.13 -8.76
CA ASP A 191 -13.17 -11.44 -9.31
C ASP A 191 -13.99 -12.55 -8.60
N GLY A 192 -15.07 -12.17 -7.92
CA GLY A 192 -16.04 -13.06 -7.30
C GLY A 192 -15.59 -13.71 -5.99
N GLY A 193 -14.56 -13.17 -5.36
CA GLY A 193 -13.91 -13.73 -4.16
C GLY A 193 -12.86 -14.80 -4.51
N LYS A 194 -12.25 -14.71 -5.69
CA LYS A 194 -11.15 -15.59 -6.12
C LYS A 194 -9.82 -15.07 -5.57
N VAL A 195 -9.04 -15.95 -4.96
CA VAL A 195 -7.64 -15.67 -4.58
C VAL A 195 -6.75 -16.17 -5.69
N VAL A 196 -5.86 -15.31 -6.17
CA VAL A 196 -4.81 -15.67 -7.13
C VAL A 196 -3.44 -15.50 -6.47
N LEU A 197 -2.58 -16.48 -6.66
CA LEU A 197 -1.21 -16.45 -6.16
C LEU A 197 -0.27 -16.27 -7.36
N SER A 198 0.72 -15.42 -7.17
CA SER A 198 1.83 -15.24 -8.11
C SER A 198 2.80 -16.43 -8.06
N ASN A 199 3.70 -16.53 -9.03
CA ASN A 199 4.67 -17.64 -9.15
C ASN A 199 5.58 -17.81 -7.93
N ASN A 200 5.76 -16.79 -7.11
CA ASN A 200 6.55 -16.82 -5.87
C ASN A 200 5.71 -17.15 -4.62
N GLY A 201 4.44 -17.53 -4.79
CA GLY A 201 3.53 -17.90 -3.71
C GLY A 201 2.91 -16.74 -2.94
N GLY A 202 3.22 -15.48 -3.28
CA GLY A 202 2.54 -14.31 -2.76
C GLY A 202 1.20 -14.06 -3.45
N LEU A 203 0.40 -13.11 -2.93
CA LEU A 203 -0.82 -12.68 -3.63
C LEU A 203 -0.46 -12.02 -4.96
N ASP A 204 -1.19 -12.38 -6.02
CA ASP A 204 -1.17 -11.62 -7.26
C ASP A 204 -1.94 -10.31 -7.05
N LEU A 205 -1.33 -9.20 -7.44
CA LEU A 205 -1.94 -7.88 -7.26
C LEU A 205 -2.74 -7.43 -8.49
N ASP A 206 -2.45 -8.03 -9.63
CA ASP A 206 -3.09 -7.72 -10.90
C ASP A 206 -4.35 -8.57 -11.13
N GLU A 207 -4.48 -9.68 -10.39
CA GLU A 207 -5.61 -10.59 -10.45
C GLU A 207 -6.07 -11.03 -9.06
N GLY A 208 -7.37 -11.27 -8.94
CA GLY A 208 -8.01 -11.81 -7.75
C GLY A 208 -8.36 -10.77 -6.69
N ASP A 209 -9.07 -11.25 -5.68
CA ASP A 209 -9.64 -10.48 -4.59
C ASP A 209 -8.89 -10.74 -3.28
N LEU A 210 -8.97 -9.77 -2.36
CA LEU A 210 -8.46 -9.94 -1.00
C LEU A 210 -9.54 -10.63 -0.16
N VAL A 211 -9.34 -11.90 0.17
CA VAL A 211 -10.39 -12.78 0.70
C VAL A 211 -10.10 -13.20 2.13
N TRP A 212 -11.10 -13.03 2.99
CA TRP A 212 -11.19 -13.62 4.31
C TRP A 212 -12.17 -14.79 4.28
N ARG A 213 -11.72 -15.99 4.60
CA ARG A 213 -12.57 -17.19 4.63
C ARG A 213 -12.73 -17.67 6.07
N PHE A 214 -13.97 -17.82 6.50
CA PHE A 214 -14.29 -18.42 7.76
C PHE A 214 -14.81 -19.85 7.57
N PHE A 215 -14.08 -20.81 8.11
CA PHE A 215 -14.46 -22.21 8.17
C PHE A 215 -14.55 -22.60 9.65
N PRO A 216 -15.76 -22.95 10.18
CA PRO A 216 -15.86 -23.41 11.55
C PRO A 216 -14.94 -24.61 11.78
N VAL A 217 -14.12 -24.54 12.83
CA VAL A 217 -13.33 -25.69 13.25
C VAL A 217 -14.28 -26.74 13.75
N THR A 218 -14.41 -27.84 13.03
CA THR A 218 -15.08 -29.05 13.56
C THR A 218 -14.16 -29.60 14.62
N ARG A 219 -14.49 -29.40 15.91
CA ARG A 219 -13.81 -30.13 16.97
C ARG A 219 -14.08 -31.62 16.71
N PRO A 220 -13.05 -32.48 16.68
CA PRO A 220 -13.29 -33.91 16.66
C PRO A 220 -14.24 -34.24 17.83
N LYS A 221 -15.29 -34.98 17.55
CA LYS A 221 -16.19 -35.49 18.60
C LYS A 221 -15.38 -36.50 19.41
N GLY A 222 -15.03 -36.16 20.62
CA GLY A 222 -14.61 -37.09 21.66
C GLY A 222 -13.10 -37.42 21.64
N GLU A 223 -12.37 -36.80 22.50
CA GLU A 223 -11.50 -37.44 23.48
C GLU A 223 -11.88 -36.92 24.86
#